data_dd7e2e6a3b5601ea345008bb6a75cede
#
_entry.id   dd7e2e6a3b5601ea345008bb6a75cede
#
_cell.length_a   1.000
_cell.length_b   1.000
_cell.length_c   1.000
_cell.angle_alpha   90.00
_cell.angle_beta   90.00
_cell.angle_gamma   90.00
#
_symmetry.space_group_name_H-M   'P 1'
#
loop_
_entity.id
_entity.type
_entity.pdbx_description
1 polymer ?
#
loop_
_entity_poly.entity_id
_entity_poly.type
_entity_poly.pdbx_seq_one_letter_code
_entity_poly.pdbx_strand_id
1 'polypeptide(L)' 'MSDHPAGHEPELLTITEAAELLRAPVATLRYWRHLGTGPRSFRLGRRVLYRCDDLRNWIDAQRGQADPASGARQ' A
#
# COMPACT_ATOMS: atom_id res chain seq x y z
N MET A 1 -2.37 -22.11 15.41
CA MET A 1 -1.95 -21.59 15.27
C MET A 1 -1.64 -21.04 14.85
N SER A 2 -1.51 -20.94 14.59
CA SER A 2 -0.97 -20.35 14.28
C SER A 2 -0.42 -19.77 14.50
N ASP A 3 -0.45 -19.97 14.75
CA ASP A 3 0.12 -19.22 15.15
C ASP A 3 0.90 -18.54 14.47
N HIS A 4 0.58 -17.56 14.36
CA HIS A 4 1.54 -16.78 13.64
C HIS A 4 2.59 -16.20 14.49
N PRO A 5 3.83 -16.09 14.00
CA PRO A 5 4.85 -15.42 14.75
C PRO A 5 4.45 -13.98 15.01
N ALA A 6 4.90 -13.47 16.09
CA ALA A 6 4.68 -12.08 16.41
C ALA A 6 5.25 -11.21 15.29
N GLY A 7 4.55 -10.18 14.94
CA GLY A 7 4.99 -9.29 13.89
C GLY A 7 4.63 -9.75 12.50
N HIS A 8 4.03 -10.89 12.40
CA HIS A 8 3.58 -11.37 11.10
C HIS A 8 2.45 -10.48 10.58
N GLU A 9 2.59 -10.01 9.36
CA GLU A 9 1.59 -9.13 8.77
C GLU A 9 0.59 -9.93 7.98
N PRO A 10 -0.67 -9.48 7.95
CA PRO A 10 -1.64 -10.13 7.08
C PRO A 10 -1.24 -9.97 5.64
N GLU A 11 -1.57 -10.96 4.85
CA GLU A 11 -1.26 -10.96 3.43
C GLU A 11 -2.14 -9.97 2.67
N LEU A 12 -3.37 -9.82 3.12
CA LEU A 12 -4.34 -8.93 2.48
C LEU A 12 -4.77 -7.87 3.48
N LEU A 13 -4.94 -6.67 2.99
CA LEU A 13 -5.33 -5.53 3.80
C LEU A 13 -6.58 -4.90 3.21
N THR A 14 -7.47 -4.46 4.08
CA THR A 14 -8.58 -3.62 3.66
C THR A 14 -8.06 -2.23 3.30
N ILE A 15 -8.90 -1.42 2.66
CA ILE A 15 -8.49 -0.06 2.34
C ILE A 15 -8.17 0.73 3.60
N THR A 16 -8.90 0.49 4.68
CA THR A 16 -8.62 1.17 5.94
C THR A 16 -7.26 0.77 6.48
N GLU A 17 -6.97 -0.53 6.45
CA GLU A 17 -5.68 -1.01 6.93
C GLU A 17 -4.54 -0.52 6.05
N ALA A 18 -4.77 -0.50 4.73
CA ALA A 18 -3.76 0.02 3.82
C ALA A 18 -3.50 1.49 4.09
N ALA A 19 -4.56 2.26 4.34
CA ALA A 19 -4.41 3.68 4.64
C ALA A 19 -3.58 3.88 5.90
N GLU A 20 -3.80 3.05 6.90
CA GLU A 20 -3.02 3.13 8.12
C GLU A 20 -1.55 2.83 7.87
N LEU A 21 -1.30 1.80 7.08
CA LEU A 21 0.08 1.44 6.76
C LEU A 21 0.78 2.58 6.02
N LEU A 22 0.08 3.20 5.10
CA LEU A 22 0.63 4.28 4.28
C LEU A 22 0.59 5.62 4.99
N ARG A 23 -0.09 5.68 6.13
CA ARG A 23 -0.25 6.92 6.87
C ARG A 23 -0.97 7.98 6.04
N ALA A 24 -1.94 7.55 5.27
CA ALA A 24 -2.70 8.43 4.38
C ALA A 24 -4.18 8.28 4.68
N PRO A 25 -4.97 9.30 4.42
CA PRO A 25 -6.42 9.17 4.59
C PRO A 25 -7.00 8.15 3.62
N VAL A 26 -8.05 7.48 4.06
CA VAL A 26 -8.74 6.52 3.19
C VAL A 26 -9.22 7.22 1.91
N ALA A 27 -9.68 8.46 2.04
CA ALA A 27 -10.15 9.20 0.88
C ALA A 27 -9.05 9.35 -0.18
N THR A 28 -7.80 9.48 0.26
CA THR A 28 -6.68 9.58 -0.67
C THR A 28 -6.53 8.28 -1.46
N LEU A 29 -6.64 7.15 -0.78
CA LEU A 29 -6.52 5.88 -1.47
C LEU A 29 -7.67 5.68 -2.45
N ARG A 30 -8.87 6.08 -2.08
CA ARG A 30 -9.99 6.00 -3.00
C ARG A 30 -9.78 6.88 -4.22
N TYR A 31 -9.25 8.05 -4.01
CA TYR A 31 -8.96 8.97 -5.10
C TYR A 31 -7.91 8.38 -6.04
N TRP A 32 -6.86 7.82 -5.49
CA TRP A 32 -5.82 7.17 -6.30
C TRP A 32 -6.41 6.04 -7.13
N ARG A 33 -7.28 5.23 -6.52
CA ARG A 33 -7.91 4.15 -7.25
C ARG A 33 -8.76 4.67 -8.40
N HIS A 34 -9.46 5.74 -8.13
CA HIS A 34 -10.28 6.38 -9.17
C HIS A 34 -9.44 6.83 -10.34
N LEU A 35 -8.27 7.35 -10.07
CA LEU A 35 -7.36 7.83 -11.11
C LEU A 35 -6.56 6.72 -11.76
N GLY A 36 -6.58 5.53 -11.19
CA GLY A 36 -5.72 4.44 -11.68
C GLY A 36 -4.28 4.58 -11.25
N THR A 37 -4.05 5.31 -10.16
CA THR A 37 -2.71 5.49 -9.61
C THR A 37 -2.64 4.90 -8.22
N GLY A 38 -1.50 5.07 -7.56
CA GLY A 38 -1.31 4.55 -6.22
C GLY A 38 -0.95 3.09 -6.22
N PRO A 39 -0.98 2.48 -5.05
CA PRO A 39 -0.64 1.06 -4.96
C PRO A 39 -1.69 0.19 -5.61
N ARG A 40 -1.27 -0.97 -6.05
CA ARG A 40 -2.15 -1.92 -6.70
C ARG A 40 -3.21 -2.42 -5.73
N SER A 41 -4.43 -2.50 -6.19
CA SER A 41 -5.53 -3.04 -5.41
C SER A 41 -6.40 -3.91 -6.31
N PHE A 42 -7.28 -4.68 -5.68
CA PHE A 42 -8.21 -5.50 -6.43
C PHE A 42 -9.49 -5.67 -5.63
N ARG A 43 -10.53 -6.11 -6.31
CA ARG A 43 -11.80 -6.36 -5.66
C ARG A 43 -11.99 -7.85 -5.45
N LEU A 44 -12.41 -8.18 -4.25
CA LEU A 44 -12.78 -9.56 -3.93
C LEU A 44 -14.21 -9.49 -3.43
N GLY A 45 -15.14 -9.86 -4.29
CA GLY A 45 -16.54 -9.64 -4.00
C GLY A 45 -16.81 -8.15 -3.94
N ARG A 46 -17.30 -7.68 -2.81
CA ARG A 46 -17.58 -6.27 -2.63
C ARG A 46 -16.44 -5.50 -2.00
N ARG A 47 -15.41 -6.22 -1.57
CA ARG A 47 -14.34 -5.59 -0.84
C ARG A 47 -13.21 -5.21 -1.75
N VAL A 48 -12.61 -4.08 -1.47
CA VAL A 48 -11.37 -3.67 -2.08
C VAL A 48 -10.25 -4.09 -1.15
N LEU A 49 -9.29 -4.80 -1.70
CA LEU A 49 -8.19 -5.33 -0.91
C LEU A 49 -6.86 -4.95 -1.54
N TYR A 50 -5.86 -4.87 -0.71
CA TYR A 50 -4.48 -4.61 -1.11
C TYR A 50 -3.62 -5.76 -0.63
N ARG A 51 -2.67 -6.17 -1.43
CA ARG A 51 -1.70 -7.13 -0.95
C ARG A 51 -0.60 -6.40 -0.22
N CYS A 52 -0.19 -6.95 0.90
CA CYS A 52 0.85 -6.34 1.70
C CYS A 52 2.13 -6.14 0.88
N ASP A 53 2.49 -7.14 0.08
CA ASP A 53 3.69 -7.06 -0.75
C ASP A 53 3.57 -5.94 -1.77
N ASP A 54 2.40 -5.77 -2.37
CA ASP A 54 2.19 -4.71 -3.35
C ASP A 54 2.35 -3.34 -2.71
N LEU A 55 1.85 -3.19 -1.49
CA LEU A 55 1.99 -1.93 -0.78
C LEU A 55 3.46 -1.64 -0.49
N ARG A 56 4.18 -2.64 -0.04
CA ARG A 56 5.59 -2.45 0.28
C ARG A 56 6.40 -2.10 -0.95
N ASN A 57 6.11 -2.77 -2.06
CA ASN A 57 6.80 -2.47 -3.31
C ASN A 57 6.49 -1.05 -3.78
N TRP A 58 5.24 -0.63 -3.64
CA TRP A 58 4.86 0.72 -4.02
C TRP A 58 5.56 1.75 -3.14
N ILE A 59 5.60 1.49 -1.83
CA ILE A 59 6.29 2.39 -0.91
C ILE A 59 7.77 2.51 -1.29
N ASP A 60 8.40 1.39 -1.58
CA ASP A 60 9.80 1.41 -1.96
C ASP A 60 10.03 2.20 -3.23
N ALA A 61 9.12 2.07 -4.18
CA ALA A 61 9.22 2.83 -5.43
C ALA A 61 9.09 4.32 -5.18
N GLN A 62 8.15 4.70 -4.32
CA GLN A 62 7.95 6.10 -3.98
C GLN A 62 9.16 6.66 -3.24
N ARG A 63 9.68 5.87 -2.34
CA ARG A 63 10.84 6.27 -1.58
C ARG A 63 12.04 6.49 -2.49
N GLY A 64 12.23 5.61 -3.46
CA GLY A 64 13.31 5.78 -4.42
C GLY A 64 13.17 7.06 -5.23
N GLN A 65 11.96 7.38 -5.61
CA GLN A 65 11.71 8.60 -6.38
C GLN A 65 11.91 9.85 -5.55
N ALA A 66 11.56 9.76 -4.27
CA ALA A 66 11.63 10.91 -3.39
C ALA A 66 13.02 11.13 -2.81
N ASP A 67 13.86 10.12 -2.86
CA ASP A 67 15.18 10.18 -2.24
C ASP A 67 16.08 11.12 -3.03
N PRO A 68 16.55 12.21 -2.43
CA PRO A 68 17.43 13.12 -3.16
C PRO A 68 18.70 12.45 -3.66
N ALA A 69 19.19 11.47 -2.94
CA ALA A 69 20.39 10.79 -3.36
C ALA A 69 20.19 10.01 -4.65
N SER A 70 19.00 9.49 -4.86
CA SER A 70 18.72 8.76 -6.09
C SER A 70 18.10 9.66 -7.14
N GLY A 71 17.41 10.70 -6.71
CA GLY A 71 16.74 11.58 -7.63
C GLY A 71 17.63 12.66 -8.19
N ALA A 72 18.69 12.81 -7.64
CA ALA A 72 19.51 13.93 -7.97
C ALA A 72 19.63 14.21 -9.46
N ARG A 73 19.31 14.15 -9.17
CA ARG A 73 19.33 14.48 -9.84
C ARG A 73 19.13 14.93 -10.48
N GLN A 74 19.11 15.14 -10.39
CA GLN A 74 18.80 15.70 -10.68
C GLN A 74 18.86 16.21 -10.96
#